data_20a7b9221cd6475b5d8dc93d6a619b0e
#
_entry.id   20a7b9221cd6475b5d8dc93d6a619b0e
#
_cell.length_a   1.000
_cell.length_b   1.000
_cell.length_c   1.000
_cell.angle_alpha   90.00
_cell.angle_beta   90.00
_cell.angle_gamma   90.00
#
_symmetry.space_group_name_H-M   'P 1'
#
loop_
_entity.id
_entity.type
_entity.pdbx_description
1 polymer ?
#
loop_
_entity_poly.entity_id
_entity_poly.type
_entity_poly.pdbx_seq_one_letter_code
_entity_poly.pdbx_strand_id
1 'polypeptide(L)'
;MTYVHPVTGRTYPLSEARWCADDGHYLNLAPAPGLRRAQIDATERSVWRYAAALLVDRAHAVSLGEGWTPLVAGEWDGGPVLYKLEFTMPTGSFKDRGMTVMVSYLRSRGIARVLEDSSGNAGASLAAYAAAAGLACRILVPETASYPKIAQIAAGGADVVTIKGSRQDVAEAALAQSTEIFYASHNWQPFFVEGTKTLAYELWEQLGFTAPDNVVVPLGYGSNVLGADRGFEELHRNGEIERRPRIFGVQAAACAPYATAFDAGTDTLVPTRIAPTIAEGIATTRPTRVAEVLHVIRQSGGSIVAVDEAEIVDALGRLARRGLYVEPTSAVAAAGLTRLLASGNIATDETTVLVLTGSGLKASATIGDLLQLAPRQDDR
;
A
#
# COMPACT_ATOMS: atom_id res chain seq x y z
N MET A 1 -3.41 -8.92 23.50
CA MET A 1 -3.50 -8.03 22.32
C MET A 1 -4.91 -8.08 21.79
N THR A 2 -5.43 -6.98 21.27
CA THR A 2 -6.84 -6.81 20.89
C THR A 2 -6.97 -5.97 19.64
N TYR A 3 -8.08 -6.11 18.95
CA TYR A 3 -8.56 -5.04 18.08
C TYR A 3 -9.08 -3.88 18.93
N VAL A 4 -9.03 -2.69 18.35
CA VAL A 4 -9.51 -1.46 18.99
C VAL A 4 -10.39 -0.69 18.00
N HIS A 5 -11.56 -0.31 18.44
CA HIS A 5 -12.45 0.58 17.69
C HIS A 5 -11.88 2.01 17.72
N PRO A 6 -11.63 2.67 16.58
CA PRO A 6 -10.87 3.92 16.52
C PRO A 6 -11.57 5.11 17.22
N VAL A 7 -12.90 5.09 17.31
CA VAL A 7 -13.69 6.20 17.89
C VAL A 7 -14.04 5.93 19.36
N THR A 8 -14.51 4.73 19.67
CA THR A 8 -15.04 4.42 21.01
C THR A 8 -14.01 3.82 21.95
N GLY A 9 -12.86 3.37 21.43
CA GLY A 9 -11.85 2.63 22.20
C GLY A 9 -12.29 1.21 22.61
N ARG A 10 -13.48 0.76 22.22
CA ARG A 10 -13.95 -0.62 22.51
C ARG A 10 -12.98 -1.64 21.92
N THR A 11 -12.66 -2.67 22.70
CA THR A 11 -11.72 -3.71 22.31
C THR A 11 -12.41 -5.03 21.98
N TYR A 12 -11.79 -5.82 21.08
CA TYR A 12 -12.25 -7.16 20.73
C TYR A 12 -11.04 -8.12 20.74
N PRO A 13 -11.22 -9.39 21.10
CA PRO A 13 -10.13 -10.34 21.19
C PRO A 13 -9.59 -10.73 19.79
N LEU A 14 -8.28 -10.91 19.66
CA LEU A 14 -7.67 -11.41 18.41
C LEU A 14 -7.93 -12.90 18.16
N SER A 15 -8.53 -13.63 19.11
CA SER A 15 -8.95 -15.02 18.91
C SER A 15 -10.08 -15.15 17.88
N GLU A 16 -10.86 -14.09 17.68
CA GLU A 16 -11.91 -13.99 16.69
C GLU A 16 -11.43 -13.18 15.49
N ALA A 17 -11.49 -13.76 14.28
CA ALA A 17 -11.21 -13.00 13.08
C ALA A 17 -12.32 -11.98 12.82
N ARG A 18 -11.95 -10.70 12.74
CA ARG A 18 -12.88 -9.60 12.44
C ARG A 18 -12.33 -8.72 11.34
N TRP A 19 -13.20 -8.25 10.47
CA TRP A 19 -12.87 -7.25 9.47
C TRP A 19 -13.46 -5.87 9.82
N CYS A 20 -14.49 -5.83 10.70
CA CYS A 20 -15.10 -4.60 11.23
C CYS A 20 -15.58 -4.78 12.67
N ALA A 21 -15.92 -3.68 13.31
CA ALA A 21 -16.62 -3.63 14.59
C ALA A 21 -18.12 -3.98 14.45
N ASP A 22 -18.82 -4.13 15.58
CA ASP A 22 -20.24 -4.49 15.61
C ASP A 22 -21.15 -3.42 14.96
N ASP A 23 -20.69 -2.18 14.89
CA ASP A 23 -21.38 -1.04 14.26
C ASP A 23 -20.91 -0.76 12.81
N GLY A 24 -20.07 -1.64 12.25
CA GLY A 24 -19.57 -1.53 10.89
C GLY A 24 -18.36 -0.61 10.70
N HIS A 25 -17.78 -0.05 11.77
CA HIS A 25 -16.53 0.71 11.65
C HIS A 25 -15.33 -0.22 11.42
N TYR A 26 -14.29 0.29 10.75
CA TYR A 26 -13.02 -0.42 10.68
C TYR A 26 -12.39 -0.57 12.08
N LEU A 27 -11.49 -1.52 12.21
CA LEU A 27 -10.78 -1.78 13.45
C LEU A 27 -9.29 -1.48 13.29
N ASN A 28 -8.66 -1.06 14.37
CA ASN A 28 -7.21 -1.01 14.51
C ASN A 28 -6.71 -2.17 15.36
N LEU A 29 -5.41 -2.42 15.37
CA LEU A 29 -4.74 -3.26 16.36
C LEU A 29 -4.25 -2.37 17.50
N ALA A 30 -4.38 -2.85 18.73
CA ALA A 30 -3.74 -2.21 19.87
C ALA A 30 -2.22 -2.07 19.63
N PRO A 31 -1.57 -1.05 20.17
CA PRO A 31 -0.13 -0.86 20.02
C PRO A 31 0.63 -2.14 20.39
N ALA A 32 1.48 -2.59 19.46
CA ALA A 32 2.35 -3.74 19.63
C ALA A 32 3.66 -3.34 20.34
N PRO A 33 4.42 -4.30 20.90
CA PRO A 33 5.74 -4.01 21.46
C PRO A 33 6.72 -3.37 20.48
N GLY A 34 6.54 -3.61 19.17
CA GLY A 34 7.44 -3.17 18.12
C GLY A 34 8.72 -4.01 18.04
N LEU A 35 9.65 -3.58 17.18
CA LEU A 35 10.90 -4.27 16.88
C LEU A 35 12.07 -3.63 17.65
N ARG A 36 12.99 -4.47 18.11
CA ARG A 36 14.34 -4.08 18.53
C ARG A 36 15.36 -4.71 17.60
N ARG A 37 16.49 -4.05 17.38
CA ARG A 37 17.57 -4.53 16.50
C ARG A 37 17.99 -5.97 16.82
N ALA A 38 18.13 -6.32 18.08
CA ALA A 38 18.51 -7.67 18.52
C ALA A 38 17.49 -8.78 18.21
N GLN A 39 16.27 -8.41 17.79
CA GLN A 39 15.18 -9.35 17.49
C GLN A 39 15.07 -9.67 16.00
N ILE A 40 15.88 -9.05 15.17
CA ILE A 40 15.89 -9.28 13.71
C ILE A 40 16.46 -10.67 13.43
N ASP A 41 15.72 -11.47 12.69
CA ASP A 41 16.24 -12.74 12.16
C ASP A 41 17.03 -12.47 10.87
N ALA A 42 18.35 -12.28 11.00
CA ALA A 42 19.22 -11.97 9.88
C ALA A 42 19.32 -13.08 8.81
N THR A 43 18.85 -14.29 9.10
CA THR A 43 18.86 -15.43 8.17
C THR A 43 17.63 -15.44 7.25
N GLU A 44 16.55 -14.79 7.67
CA GLU A 44 15.31 -14.66 6.90
C GLU A 44 15.40 -13.49 5.91
N ARG A 45 14.88 -13.67 4.70
CA ARG A 45 14.88 -12.66 3.63
C ARG A 45 13.49 -12.16 3.21
N SER A 46 12.47 -12.50 3.99
CA SER A 46 11.11 -11.99 3.79
C SER A 46 10.71 -11.00 4.89
N VAL A 47 9.47 -10.50 4.87
CA VAL A 47 8.93 -9.67 5.97
C VAL A 47 8.96 -10.40 7.32
N TRP A 48 8.99 -11.73 7.31
CA TRP A 48 9.07 -12.57 8.51
C TRP A 48 10.42 -12.48 9.24
N ARG A 49 11.40 -11.82 8.63
CA ARG A 49 12.61 -11.34 9.30
C ARG A 49 12.30 -10.53 10.56
N TYR A 50 11.16 -9.86 10.56
CA TYR A 50 10.66 -9.00 11.64
C TYR A 50 9.52 -9.65 12.43
N ALA A 51 9.43 -10.98 12.41
CA ALA A 51 8.35 -11.74 13.04
C ALA A 51 8.16 -11.41 14.54
N ALA A 52 9.25 -11.06 15.24
CA ALA A 52 9.19 -10.67 16.65
C ALA A 52 8.29 -9.43 16.92
N ALA A 53 8.06 -8.60 15.90
CA ALA A 53 7.19 -7.42 15.99
C ALA A 53 5.82 -7.64 15.36
N LEU A 54 5.58 -8.76 14.67
CA LEU A 54 4.30 -9.07 14.05
C LEU A 54 3.36 -9.76 15.04
N LEU A 55 2.07 -9.44 14.96
CA LEU A 55 1.03 -10.02 15.83
C LEU A 55 0.50 -11.38 15.33
N VAL A 56 1.31 -12.07 14.55
CA VAL A 56 1.03 -13.40 14.02
C VAL A 56 2.23 -14.29 14.32
N ASP A 57 1.98 -15.47 14.89
CA ASP A 57 3.04 -16.42 15.16
C ASP A 57 3.66 -16.91 13.82
N ARG A 58 4.99 -16.86 13.74
CA ARG A 58 5.76 -17.31 12.58
C ARG A 58 5.42 -18.77 12.16
N ALA A 59 5.00 -19.61 13.06
CA ALA A 59 4.55 -20.97 12.75
C ALA A 59 3.34 -20.99 11.79
N HIS A 60 2.60 -19.90 11.69
CA HIS A 60 1.48 -19.73 10.76
C HIS A 60 1.84 -18.93 9.51
N ALA A 61 3.11 -18.58 9.32
CA ALA A 61 3.53 -17.75 8.19
C ALA A 61 3.18 -18.38 6.85
N VAL A 62 2.56 -17.57 5.99
CA VAL A 62 2.33 -17.86 4.57
C VAL A 62 3.18 -16.87 3.80
N SER A 63 4.30 -17.31 3.23
CA SER A 63 5.26 -16.44 2.55
C SER A 63 5.55 -16.94 1.14
N LEU A 64 5.72 -16.00 0.23
CA LEU A 64 6.21 -16.20 -1.13
C LEU A 64 7.61 -15.54 -1.31
N GLY A 65 8.28 -15.17 -0.21
CA GLY A 65 9.56 -14.48 -0.22
C GLY A 65 9.44 -12.95 -0.37
N GLU A 66 8.27 -12.38 -0.03
CA GLU A 66 8.01 -10.94 -0.05
C GLU A 66 8.82 -10.19 1.01
N GLY A 67 9.24 -8.98 0.68
CA GLY A 67 10.09 -8.15 1.52
C GLY A 67 11.54 -8.13 1.08
N TRP A 68 12.39 -7.50 1.88
CA TRP A 68 13.80 -7.28 1.58
C TRP A 68 14.04 -6.73 0.17
N THR A 69 13.14 -5.82 -0.25
CA THR A 69 13.20 -5.21 -1.57
C THR A 69 14.42 -4.29 -1.68
N PRO A 70 15.01 -4.13 -2.87
CA PRO A 70 16.17 -3.26 -3.04
C PRO A 70 15.90 -1.82 -2.63
N LEU A 71 16.87 -1.21 -1.96
CA LEU A 71 16.97 0.24 -1.73
C LEU A 71 18.12 0.75 -2.57
N VAL A 72 17.83 1.46 -3.66
CA VAL A 72 18.80 1.84 -4.69
C VAL A 72 19.03 3.34 -4.65
N ALA A 73 20.29 3.74 -4.48
CA ALA A 73 20.68 5.15 -4.55
C ALA A 73 20.60 5.67 -6.00
N GLY A 74 20.15 6.90 -6.14
CA GLY A 74 20.02 7.58 -7.42
C GLY A 74 19.86 9.08 -7.26
N GLU A 75 19.36 9.73 -8.30
CA GLU A 75 19.19 11.17 -8.39
C GLU A 75 17.80 11.52 -8.92
N TRP A 76 17.15 12.55 -8.36
CA TRP A 76 15.92 13.13 -8.83
C TRP A 76 15.96 14.65 -8.72
N ASP A 77 15.77 15.35 -9.84
CA ASP A 77 15.82 16.83 -9.95
C ASP A 77 17.04 17.47 -9.28
N GLY A 78 18.22 16.83 -9.48
CA GLY A 78 19.51 17.33 -8.97
C GLY A 78 19.78 17.02 -7.49
N GLY A 79 18.85 16.34 -6.80
CA GLY A 79 19.04 15.88 -5.43
C GLY A 79 19.22 14.36 -5.32
N PRO A 80 19.95 13.86 -4.32
CA PRO A 80 20.06 12.44 -4.05
C PRO A 80 18.71 11.88 -3.60
N VAL A 81 18.39 10.66 -4.03
CA VAL A 81 17.18 9.95 -3.65
C VAL A 81 17.47 8.46 -3.48
N LEU A 82 16.75 7.81 -2.57
CA LEU A 82 16.79 6.37 -2.40
C LEU A 82 15.48 5.77 -2.94
N TYR A 83 15.57 5.01 -4.02
CA TYR A 83 14.44 4.30 -4.62
C TYR A 83 14.18 3.00 -3.87
N LYS A 84 13.03 2.88 -3.21
CA LYS A 84 12.56 1.64 -2.60
C LYS A 84 11.73 0.85 -3.60
N LEU A 85 12.30 -0.25 -4.09
CA LEU A 85 11.76 -1.00 -5.24
C LEU A 85 10.69 -2.03 -4.80
N GLU A 86 9.58 -1.57 -4.26
CA GLU A 86 8.47 -2.43 -3.83
C GLU A 86 7.79 -3.21 -4.98
N PHE A 87 7.96 -2.74 -6.20
CA PHE A 87 7.46 -3.41 -7.41
C PHE A 87 8.17 -4.74 -7.73
N THR A 88 9.25 -5.08 -7.03
CA THR A 88 9.98 -6.35 -7.19
C THR A 88 9.40 -7.48 -6.33
N MET A 89 8.36 -7.23 -5.57
CA MET A 89 7.65 -8.23 -4.78
C MET A 89 7.08 -9.38 -5.65
N PRO A 90 6.80 -10.56 -5.08
CA PRO A 90 6.32 -11.74 -5.81
C PRO A 90 5.14 -11.49 -6.75
N THR A 91 4.14 -10.69 -6.33
CA THR A 91 3.01 -10.35 -7.21
C THR A 91 3.21 -9.02 -7.96
N GLY A 92 4.39 -8.41 -7.84
CA GLY A 92 4.74 -7.16 -8.51
C GLY A 92 4.19 -5.92 -7.84
N SER A 93 3.91 -5.93 -6.53
CA SER A 93 3.55 -4.72 -5.79
C SER A 93 3.74 -4.86 -4.27
N PHE A 94 3.85 -3.71 -3.58
CA PHE A 94 3.96 -3.60 -2.11
C PHE A 94 2.83 -4.30 -1.34
N LYS A 95 1.72 -4.61 -2.01
CA LYS A 95 0.55 -5.25 -1.38
C LYS A 95 0.92 -6.56 -0.70
N ASP A 96 1.94 -7.22 -1.16
CA ASP A 96 2.42 -8.49 -0.63
C ASP A 96 2.86 -8.40 0.83
N ARG A 97 3.40 -7.23 1.28
CA ARG A 97 3.73 -7.01 2.70
C ARG A 97 2.52 -7.18 3.61
N GLY A 98 1.42 -6.55 3.23
CA GLY A 98 0.17 -6.64 3.99
C GLY A 98 -0.51 -7.99 3.86
N MET A 99 -0.50 -8.55 2.65
CA MET A 99 -1.20 -9.81 2.35
C MET A 99 -0.61 -11.01 3.07
N THR A 100 0.72 -11.14 3.11
CA THR A 100 1.37 -12.25 3.82
C THR A 100 0.94 -12.31 5.29
N VAL A 101 0.94 -11.17 5.99
CA VAL A 101 0.59 -11.12 7.42
C VAL A 101 -0.92 -11.29 7.62
N MET A 102 -1.75 -10.64 6.80
CA MET A 102 -3.20 -10.77 6.87
C MET A 102 -3.66 -12.21 6.59
N VAL A 103 -3.19 -12.84 5.51
CA VAL A 103 -3.57 -14.21 5.16
C VAL A 103 -3.07 -15.21 6.20
N SER A 104 -1.85 -15.03 6.73
CA SER A 104 -1.30 -15.85 7.82
C SER A 104 -2.17 -15.77 9.07
N TYR A 105 -2.61 -14.56 9.43
CA TYR A 105 -3.54 -14.38 10.53
C TYR A 105 -4.88 -15.10 10.26
N LEU A 106 -5.51 -14.87 9.12
CA LEU A 106 -6.80 -15.48 8.79
C LEU A 106 -6.74 -17.00 8.78
N ARG A 107 -5.68 -17.58 8.18
CA ARG A 107 -5.41 -19.01 8.23
C ARG A 107 -5.28 -19.54 9.67
N SER A 108 -4.55 -18.81 10.54
CA SER A 108 -4.37 -19.19 11.94
C SER A 108 -5.68 -19.17 12.74
N ARG A 109 -6.69 -18.45 12.25
CA ARG A 109 -8.04 -18.38 12.84
C ARG A 109 -9.01 -19.39 12.20
N GLY A 110 -8.56 -20.27 11.33
CA GLY A 110 -9.40 -21.27 10.69
C GLY A 110 -10.31 -20.73 9.59
N ILE A 111 -10.06 -19.52 9.07
CA ILE A 111 -10.78 -18.99 7.92
C ILE A 111 -10.41 -19.82 6.70
N ALA A 112 -11.42 -20.41 6.04
CA ALA A 112 -11.22 -21.26 4.86
C ALA A 112 -11.51 -20.55 3.53
N ARG A 113 -12.28 -19.44 3.57
CA ARG A 113 -12.69 -18.70 2.38
C ARG A 113 -12.55 -17.20 2.62
N VAL A 114 -12.02 -16.48 1.63
CA VAL A 114 -11.79 -15.03 1.68
C VAL A 114 -12.39 -14.34 0.48
N LEU A 115 -12.83 -13.10 0.68
CA LEU A 115 -13.47 -12.22 -0.31
C LEU A 115 -12.72 -10.89 -0.35
N GLU A 116 -12.47 -10.36 -1.54
CA GLU A 116 -11.92 -9.01 -1.77
C GLU A 116 -12.63 -8.35 -2.96
N ASP A 117 -12.71 -7.04 -2.98
CA ASP A 117 -13.37 -6.23 -4.00
C ASP A 117 -12.39 -5.41 -4.86
N SER A 118 -11.16 -5.90 -5.03
CA SER A 118 -10.13 -5.21 -5.80
C SER A 118 -9.74 -5.95 -7.08
N SER A 119 -9.95 -5.33 -8.23
CA SER A 119 -9.44 -5.83 -9.53
C SER A 119 -7.95 -5.53 -9.76
N GLY A 120 -7.28 -4.80 -8.85
CA GLY A 120 -5.89 -4.34 -8.99
C GLY A 120 -4.89 -5.16 -8.19
N ASN A 121 -3.83 -4.48 -7.75
CA ASN A 121 -2.72 -5.09 -7.01
C ASN A 121 -3.14 -5.84 -5.74
N ALA A 122 -4.18 -5.38 -5.03
CA ALA A 122 -4.64 -6.07 -3.83
C ALA A 122 -5.33 -7.40 -4.14
N GLY A 123 -6.22 -7.43 -5.14
CA GLY A 123 -6.84 -8.68 -5.58
C GLY A 123 -5.84 -9.70 -6.10
N ALA A 124 -4.85 -9.26 -6.89
CA ALA A 124 -3.78 -10.12 -7.38
C ALA A 124 -2.92 -10.70 -6.24
N SER A 125 -2.59 -9.87 -5.26
CA SER A 125 -1.84 -10.29 -4.09
C SER A 125 -2.67 -11.25 -3.22
N LEU A 126 -3.94 -10.93 -2.92
CA LEU A 126 -4.79 -11.84 -2.14
C LEU A 126 -4.96 -13.21 -2.82
N ALA A 127 -5.19 -13.23 -4.14
CA ALA A 127 -5.32 -14.49 -4.89
C ALA A 127 -4.07 -15.37 -4.74
N ALA A 128 -2.87 -14.78 -4.88
CA ALA A 128 -1.61 -15.49 -4.75
C ALA A 128 -1.37 -16.04 -3.33
N TYR A 129 -1.57 -15.20 -2.29
CA TYR A 129 -1.35 -15.63 -0.91
C TYR A 129 -2.44 -16.56 -0.40
N ALA A 130 -3.69 -16.42 -0.86
CA ALA A 130 -4.76 -17.39 -0.57
C ALA A 130 -4.45 -18.75 -1.17
N ALA A 131 -3.97 -18.81 -2.42
CA ALA A 131 -3.51 -20.04 -3.05
C ALA A 131 -2.38 -20.71 -2.25
N ALA A 132 -1.35 -19.96 -1.86
CA ALA A 132 -0.25 -20.45 -1.04
C ALA A 132 -0.71 -20.94 0.35
N ALA A 133 -1.78 -20.37 0.89
CA ALA A 133 -2.37 -20.75 2.17
C ALA A 133 -3.36 -21.90 2.09
N GLY A 134 -3.78 -22.32 0.89
CA GLY A 134 -4.85 -23.29 0.68
C GLY A 134 -6.25 -22.75 1.02
N LEU A 135 -6.45 -21.43 0.93
CA LEU A 135 -7.75 -20.79 1.16
C LEU A 135 -8.51 -20.62 -0.16
N ALA A 136 -9.82 -20.85 -0.15
CA ALA A 136 -10.66 -20.47 -1.27
C ALA A 136 -10.76 -18.94 -1.35
N CYS A 137 -10.52 -18.37 -2.53
CA CYS A 137 -10.48 -16.92 -2.74
C CYS A 137 -11.53 -16.51 -3.77
N ARG A 138 -12.36 -15.53 -3.42
CA ARG A 138 -13.28 -14.86 -4.34
C ARG A 138 -12.87 -13.41 -4.49
N ILE A 139 -12.76 -12.95 -5.75
CA ILE A 139 -12.46 -11.55 -6.05
C ILE A 139 -13.60 -10.97 -6.88
N LEU A 140 -14.24 -9.92 -6.37
CA LEU A 140 -15.24 -9.16 -7.11
C LEU A 140 -14.55 -8.07 -7.91
N VAL A 141 -14.90 -7.97 -9.19
CA VAL A 141 -14.31 -6.99 -10.12
C VAL A 141 -15.41 -6.26 -10.89
N PRO A 142 -15.23 -4.98 -11.25
CA PRO A 142 -16.16 -4.32 -12.16
C PRO A 142 -16.07 -4.92 -13.57
N GLU A 143 -17.15 -4.88 -14.32
CA GLU A 143 -17.17 -5.35 -15.72
C GLU A 143 -16.17 -4.60 -16.64
N THR A 144 -15.74 -3.42 -16.23
CA THR A 144 -14.74 -2.60 -16.92
C THR A 144 -13.29 -2.96 -16.59
N ALA A 145 -13.06 -3.94 -15.69
CA ALA A 145 -11.70 -4.35 -15.33
C ALA A 145 -10.95 -4.95 -16.52
N SER A 146 -9.71 -4.50 -16.73
CA SER A 146 -8.90 -4.95 -17.87
C SER A 146 -8.48 -6.42 -17.73
N TYR A 147 -8.44 -7.13 -18.88
CA TYR A 147 -8.07 -8.54 -18.93
C TYR A 147 -6.72 -8.88 -18.26
N PRO A 148 -5.62 -8.10 -18.44
CA PRO A 148 -4.35 -8.43 -17.78
C PRO A 148 -4.42 -8.47 -16.25
N LYS A 149 -5.26 -7.62 -15.64
CA LYS A 149 -5.48 -7.61 -14.19
C LYS A 149 -6.26 -8.83 -13.73
N ILE A 150 -7.32 -9.18 -14.47
CA ILE A 150 -8.14 -10.37 -14.19
C ILE A 150 -7.31 -11.65 -14.38
N ALA A 151 -6.47 -11.71 -15.41
CA ALA A 151 -5.65 -12.87 -15.71
C ALA A 151 -4.71 -13.25 -14.55
N GLN A 152 -4.05 -12.27 -13.92
CA GLN A 152 -3.18 -12.54 -12.76
C GLN A 152 -3.98 -13.08 -11.57
N ILE A 153 -5.17 -12.55 -11.31
CA ILE A 153 -6.08 -13.00 -10.23
C ILE A 153 -6.55 -14.43 -10.50
N ALA A 154 -7.04 -14.70 -11.71
CA ALA A 154 -7.57 -16.00 -12.12
C ALA A 154 -6.47 -17.07 -12.14
N ALA A 155 -5.24 -16.75 -12.57
CA ALA A 155 -4.10 -17.67 -12.56
C ALA A 155 -3.74 -18.12 -11.14
N GLY A 156 -4.01 -17.31 -10.11
CA GLY A 156 -3.90 -17.69 -8.70
C GLY A 156 -5.02 -18.64 -8.23
N GLY A 157 -5.95 -19.04 -9.10
CA GLY A 157 -7.05 -19.94 -8.76
C GLY A 157 -8.23 -19.27 -8.05
N ALA A 158 -8.30 -17.95 -8.03
CA ALA A 158 -9.41 -17.22 -7.43
C ALA A 158 -10.68 -17.31 -8.29
N ASP A 159 -11.84 -17.43 -7.63
CA ASP A 159 -13.17 -17.29 -8.22
C ASP A 159 -13.41 -15.79 -8.52
N VAL A 160 -13.24 -15.40 -9.80
CA VAL A 160 -13.42 -14.02 -10.25
C VAL A 160 -14.87 -13.79 -10.64
N VAL A 161 -15.56 -12.93 -9.90
CA VAL A 161 -16.96 -12.59 -10.14
C VAL A 161 -17.07 -11.15 -10.64
N THR A 162 -17.64 -11.00 -11.82
CA THR A 162 -17.86 -9.68 -12.44
C THR A 162 -19.16 -9.07 -11.91
N ILE A 163 -19.06 -7.84 -11.43
CA ILE A 163 -20.21 -7.05 -10.95
C ILE A 163 -20.49 -5.93 -11.97
N LYS A 164 -21.75 -5.79 -12.36
CA LYS A 164 -22.20 -4.67 -13.22
C LYS A 164 -22.20 -3.37 -12.42
N GLY A 165 -21.75 -2.30 -13.05
CA GLY A 165 -21.79 -0.96 -12.47
C GLY A 165 -20.40 -0.42 -12.10
N SER A 166 -20.42 0.47 -11.12
CA SER A 166 -19.26 1.25 -10.66
C SER A 166 -18.37 0.47 -9.66
N ARG A 167 -17.25 1.05 -9.32
CA ARG A 167 -16.40 0.56 -8.21
C ARG A 167 -17.16 0.51 -6.87
N GLN A 168 -18.15 1.42 -6.68
CA GLN A 168 -18.98 1.45 -5.48
C GLN A 168 -19.93 0.24 -5.45
N ASP A 169 -20.51 -0.13 -6.60
CA ASP A 169 -21.39 -1.31 -6.69
C ASP A 169 -20.64 -2.60 -6.38
N VAL A 170 -19.35 -2.69 -6.76
CA VAL A 170 -18.49 -3.82 -6.41
C VAL A 170 -18.28 -3.89 -4.88
N ALA A 171 -18.02 -2.76 -4.24
CA ALA A 171 -17.84 -2.70 -2.78
C ALA A 171 -19.13 -3.10 -2.03
N GLU A 172 -20.27 -2.63 -2.49
CA GLU A 172 -21.59 -2.99 -1.90
C GLU A 172 -21.89 -4.48 -2.08
N ALA A 173 -21.56 -5.06 -3.25
CA ALA A 173 -21.71 -6.49 -3.49
C ALA A 173 -20.77 -7.32 -2.59
N ALA A 174 -19.57 -6.82 -2.28
CA ALA A 174 -18.68 -7.46 -1.33
C ALA A 174 -19.23 -7.43 0.09
N LEU A 175 -19.74 -6.29 0.53
CA LEU A 175 -20.38 -6.16 1.84
C LEU A 175 -21.59 -7.08 1.98
N ALA A 176 -22.41 -7.22 0.94
CA ALA A 176 -23.56 -8.14 0.95
C ALA A 176 -23.12 -9.62 1.10
N GLN A 177 -21.96 -10.01 0.51
CA GLN A 177 -21.44 -11.37 0.60
C GLN A 177 -20.58 -11.60 1.86
N SER A 178 -20.24 -10.57 2.62
CA SER A 178 -19.39 -10.67 3.81
C SER A 178 -20.01 -11.43 4.98
N THR A 179 -21.30 -11.70 4.93
CA THR A 179 -22.02 -12.56 5.89
C THR A 179 -21.71 -14.05 5.72
N GLU A 180 -21.30 -14.47 4.52
CA GLU A 180 -21.03 -15.87 4.18
C GLU A 180 -19.54 -16.16 3.94
N ILE A 181 -18.79 -15.16 3.44
CA ILE A 181 -17.38 -15.26 3.10
C ILE A 181 -16.63 -14.16 3.84
N PHE A 182 -15.56 -14.49 4.54
CA PHE A 182 -14.78 -13.50 5.28
C PHE A 182 -14.26 -12.39 4.35
N TYR A 183 -14.67 -11.15 4.61
CA TYR A 183 -14.22 -9.99 3.84
C TYR A 183 -12.80 -9.60 4.23
N ALA A 184 -11.85 -9.98 3.38
CA ALA A 184 -10.42 -9.79 3.58
C ALA A 184 -9.91 -8.53 2.87
N SER A 185 -10.72 -7.47 2.86
CA SER A 185 -10.34 -6.21 2.22
C SER A 185 -9.15 -5.58 2.92
N HIS A 186 -8.12 -5.30 2.12
CA HIS A 186 -6.88 -4.65 2.55
C HIS A 186 -7.09 -3.24 3.12
N ASN A 187 -8.26 -2.65 2.87
CA ASN A 187 -8.63 -1.32 3.37
C ASN A 187 -9.27 -1.38 4.76
N TRP A 188 -9.86 -2.51 5.09
CA TRP A 188 -10.57 -2.74 6.34
C TRP A 188 -9.73 -3.53 7.34
N GLN A 189 -9.07 -4.60 6.89
CA GLN A 189 -8.39 -5.56 7.73
C GLN A 189 -7.09 -4.97 8.33
N PRO A 190 -6.99 -4.81 9.66
CA PRO A 190 -5.86 -4.12 10.26
C PRO A 190 -4.55 -4.92 10.21
N PHE A 191 -4.60 -6.24 10.02
CA PHE A 191 -3.40 -7.06 9.80
C PHE A 191 -2.72 -6.76 8.46
N PHE A 192 -3.44 -6.13 7.51
CA PHE A 192 -2.80 -5.62 6.31
C PHE A 192 -1.84 -4.46 6.63
N VAL A 193 -2.25 -3.53 7.48
CA VAL A 193 -1.37 -2.42 7.95
C VAL A 193 -0.24 -2.99 8.81
N GLU A 194 -0.51 -4.01 9.62
CA GLU A 194 0.49 -4.72 10.42
C GLU A 194 1.60 -5.32 9.56
N GLY A 195 1.28 -5.89 8.40
CA GLY A 195 2.28 -6.34 7.44
C GLY A 195 2.99 -5.18 6.74
N THR A 196 2.26 -4.14 6.35
CA THR A 196 2.82 -2.98 5.66
C THR A 196 3.81 -2.19 6.51
N LYS A 197 3.70 -2.21 7.87
CA LYS A 197 4.66 -1.53 8.76
C LYS A 197 6.10 -2.06 8.63
N THR A 198 6.28 -3.29 8.11
CA THR A 198 7.60 -3.86 7.87
C THR A 198 8.44 -3.06 6.87
N LEU A 199 7.81 -2.20 6.04
CA LEU A 199 8.53 -1.25 5.20
C LEU A 199 9.44 -0.33 6.04
N ALA A 200 8.94 0.17 7.16
CA ALA A 200 9.73 1.05 8.04
C ALA A 200 10.92 0.31 8.69
N TYR A 201 10.71 -0.91 9.14
CA TYR A 201 11.77 -1.73 9.71
C TYR A 201 12.86 -2.04 8.70
N GLU A 202 12.46 -2.35 7.46
CA GLU A 202 13.37 -2.67 6.38
C GLU A 202 14.17 -1.45 5.94
N LEU A 203 13.55 -0.27 5.82
CA LEU A 203 14.24 0.99 5.56
C LEU A 203 15.25 1.31 6.66
N TRP A 204 14.86 1.21 7.92
CA TRP A 204 15.74 1.43 9.07
C TRP A 204 16.96 0.50 9.05
N GLU A 205 16.75 -0.79 8.81
CA GLU A 205 17.87 -1.75 8.74
C GLU A 205 18.78 -1.49 7.54
N GLN A 206 18.22 -1.25 6.34
CA GLN A 206 18.99 -0.99 5.12
C GLN A 206 19.75 0.34 5.15
N LEU A 207 19.31 1.30 5.96
CA LEU A 207 19.99 2.57 6.22
C LEU A 207 21.00 2.49 7.38
N GLY A 208 21.42 1.28 7.76
CA GLY A 208 22.40 1.09 8.84
C GLY A 208 21.85 1.42 10.23
N PHE A 209 20.56 1.14 10.44
CA PHE A 209 19.84 1.40 11.68
C PHE A 209 19.61 2.89 11.98
N THR A 210 19.36 3.66 10.94
CA THR A 210 18.93 5.06 11.02
C THR A 210 17.62 5.27 10.28
N ALA A 211 16.83 6.27 10.66
CA ALA A 211 15.64 6.65 9.92
C ALA A 211 16.00 7.62 8.78
N PRO A 212 15.33 7.57 7.62
CA PRO A 212 15.44 8.63 6.63
C PRO A 212 14.81 9.93 7.15
N ASP A 213 15.07 11.06 6.51
CA ASP A 213 14.38 12.32 6.81
C ASP A 213 12.96 12.31 6.23
N ASN A 214 12.80 11.74 5.04
CA ASN A 214 11.55 11.79 4.29
C ASN A 214 11.20 10.44 3.68
N VAL A 215 9.89 10.12 3.68
CA VAL A 215 9.32 9.00 2.94
C VAL A 215 8.20 9.54 2.04
N VAL A 216 8.33 9.37 0.72
CA VAL A 216 7.36 9.84 -0.28
C VAL A 216 6.63 8.63 -0.87
N VAL A 217 5.29 8.62 -0.77
CA VAL A 217 4.47 7.48 -1.19
C VAL A 217 3.26 7.92 -2.02
N PRO A 218 2.79 7.10 -2.99
CA PRO A 218 1.49 7.31 -3.60
C PRO A 218 0.37 7.12 -2.56
N LEU A 219 -0.63 7.98 -2.55
CA LEU A 219 -1.70 8.00 -1.56
C LEU A 219 -3.06 7.63 -2.17
N GLY A 220 -3.46 6.37 -2.00
CA GLY A 220 -4.82 5.88 -2.27
C GLY A 220 -5.61 5.73 -0.96
N TYR A 221 -5.75 4.49 -0.45
CA TYR A 221 -6.39 4.24 0.85
C TYR A 221 -5.51 4.55 2.07
N GLY A 222 -4.22 4.83 1.88
CA GLY A 222 -3.32 5.26 2.94
C GLY A 222 -2.54 4.14 3.66
N SER A 223 -2.60 2.90 3.22
CA SER A 223 -1.92 1.78 3.90
C SER A 223 -0.40 1.95 4.00
N ASN A 224 0.27 2.54 2.99
CA ASN A 224 1.70 2.85 3.06
C ASN A 224 2.01 3.93 4.10
N VAL A 225 1.16 4.96 4.19
CA VAL A 225 1.29 6.02 5.20
C VAL A 225 1.14 5.44 6.60
N LEU A 226 0.05 4.71 6.84
CA LEU A 226 -0.25 4.11 8.15
C LEU A 226 0.78 3.04 8.55
N GLY A 227 1.22 2.23 7.59
CA GLY A 227 2.25 1.22 7.84
C GLY A 227 3.60 1.86 8.16
N ALA A 228 4.06 2.82 7.37
CA ALA A 228 5.31 3.51 7.61
C ALA A 228 5.30 4.21 8.98
N ASP A 229 4.25 4.97 9.29
CA ASP A 229 4.13 5.66 10.57
C ASP A 229 4.16 4.68 11.74
N ARG A 230 3.36 3.59 11.69
CA ARG A 230 3.31 2.58 12.75
C ARG A 230 4.68 1.96 12.99
N GLY A 231 5.40 1.57 11.93
CA GLY A 231 6.71 0.95 12.08
C GLY A 231 7.75 1.92 12.63
N PHE A 232 7.79 3.17 12.17
CA PHE A 232 8.71 4.18 12.70
C PHE A 232 8.32 4.65 14.10
N GLU A 233 7.02 4.71 14.45
CA GLU A 233 6.56 4.97 15.81
C GLU A 233 7.05 3.89 16.78
N GLU A 234 6.91 2.62 16.40
CA GLU A 234 7.39 1.49 17.20
C GLU A 234 8.91 1.52 17.40
N LEU A 235 9.69 1.85 16.36
CA LEU A 235 11.14 2.01 16.46
C LEU A 235 11.51 3.19 17.38
N HIS A 236 10.85 4.32 17.24
CA HIS A 236 11.07 5.50 18.07
C HIS A 236 10.75 5.23 19.54
N ARG A 237 9.60 4.63 19.82
CA ARG A 237 9.18 4.25 21.18
C ARG A 237 10.15 3.26 21.84
N ASN A 238 10.79 2.40 21.06
CA ASN A 238 11.80 1.45 21.52
C ASN A 238 13.21 2.07 21.65
N GLY A 239 13.39 3.34 21.28
CA GLY A 239 14.69 4.02 21.33
C GLY A 239 15.67 3.57 20.24
N GLU A 240 15.17 2.92 19.19
CA GLU A 240 15.98 2.45 18.04
C GLU A 240 16.27 3.58 17.03
N ILE A 241 15.45 4.64 17.04
CA ILE A 241 15.66 5.88 16.27
C ILE A 241 15.35 7.09 17.16
N GLU A 242 16.03 8.21 16.93
CA GLU A 242 15.85 9.45 17.69
C GLU A 242 14.65 10.26 17.20
N ARG A 243 14.35 10.22 15.90
CA ARG A 243 13.24 10.95 15.27
C ARG A 243 12.56 10.11 14.20
N ARG A 244 11.27 10.34 14.03
CA ARG A 244 10.50 9.72 12.95
C ARG A 244 10.65 10.54 11.65
N PRO A 245 10.62 9.89 10.47
CA PRO A 245 10.62 10.60 9.20
C PRO A 245 9.35 11.41 8.98
N ARG A 246 9.44 12.44 8.17
CA ARG A 246 8.28 13.10 7.57
C ARG A 246 7.71 12.19 6.48
N ILE A 247 6.37 12.08 6.43
CA ILE A 247 5.67 11.24 5.46
C ILE A 247 4.90 12.13 4.49
N PHE A 248 5.20 12.02 3.21
CA PHE A 248 4.56 12.77 2.14
C PHE A 248 3.66 11.85 1.31
N GLY A 249 2.37 12.19 1.25
CA GLY A 249 1.40 11.50 0.41
C GLY A 249 1.25 12.22 -0.93
N VAL A 250 1.21 11.47 -2.03
CA VAL A 250 0.99 12.06 -3.36
C VAL A 250 -0.25 11.48 -4.00
N GLN A 251 -1.15 12.35 -4.49
CA GLN A 251 -2.36 11.97 -5.22
C GLN A 251 -2.34 12.51 -6.64
N ALA A 252 -3.09 11.87 -7.55
CA ALA A 252 -3.41 12.46 -8.84
C ALA A 252 -4.44 13.58 -8.66
N ALA A 253 -4.23 14.75 -9.21
CA ALA A 253 -5.13 15.91 -9.07
C ALA A 253 -6.55 15.61 -9.57
N ALA A 254 -6.68 14.70 -10.53
CA ALA A 254 -7.97 14.22 -11.01
C ALA A 254 -8.80 13.47 -9.94
N CYS A 255 -8.13 12.93 -8.89
CA CYS A 255 -8.79 12.23 -7.78
C CYS A 255 -7.98 12.45 -6.48
N ALA A 256 -8.11 13.62 -5.85
CA ALA A 256 -7.29 14.06 -4.73
C ALA A 256 -8.08 14.43 -3.46
N PRO A 257 -8.94 13.53 -2.92
CA PRO A 257 -9.79 13.86 -1.77
C PRO A 257 -8.98 14.14 -0.50
N TYR A 258 -7.84 13.47 -0.31
CA TYR A 258 -6.97 13.73 0.84
C TYR A 258 -6.25 15.07 0.75
N ALA A 259 -5.72 15.42 -0.42
CA ALA A 259 -5.06 16.70 -0.62
C ALA A 259 -6.05 17.86 -0.33
N THR A 260 -7.27 17.78 -0.88
CA THR A 260 -8.30 18.80 -0.64
C THR A 260 -8.68 18.92 0.84
N ALA A 261 -8.81 17.79 1.56
CA ALA A 261 -9.11 17.79 3.00
C ALA A 261 -7.91 18.30 3.83
N PHE A 262 -6.70 17.97 3.44
CA PHE A 262 -5.47 18.42 4.09
C PHE A 262 -5.33 19.94 4.00
N ASP A 263 -5.50 20.51 2.79
CA ASP A 263 -5.43 21.95 2.53
C ASP A 263 -6.55 22.72 3.23
N ALA A 264 -7.74 22.11 3.36
CA ALA A 264 -8.86 22.68 4.12
C ALA A 264 -8.66 22.59 5.64
N GLY A 265 -7.60 21.95 6.14
CA GLY A 265 -7.32 21.79 7.57
C GLY A 265 -8.32 20.89 8.31
N THR A 266 -9.07 20.02 7.61
CA THR A 266 -10.09 19.15 8.20
C THR A 266 -9.61 17.72 8.34
N ASP A 267 -10.27 16.93 9.21
CA ASP A 267 -10.05 15.47 9.35
C ASP A 267 -11.09 14.63 8.61
N THR A 268 -11.98 15.27 7.85
CA THR A 268 -13.04 14.65 7.06
C THR A 268 -12.93 15.07 5.60
N LEU A 269 -13.45 14.23 4.71
CA LEU A 269 -13.50 14.58 3.29
C LEU A 269 -14.38 15.80 3.06
N VAL A 270 -13.92 16.67 2.17
CA VAL A 270 -14.69 17.81 1.66
C VAL A 270 -15.08 17.57 0.19
N PRO A 271 -16.10 18.25 -0.34
CA PRO A 271 -16.47 18.12 -1.74
C PRO A 271 -15.28 18.36 -2.66
N THR A 272 -14.95 17.35 -3.46
CA THR A 272 -13.78 17.35 -4.33
C THR A 272 -14.21 16.92 -5.73
N ARG A 273 -13.72 17.62 -6.76
CA ARG A 273 -13.95 17.19 -8.14
C ARG A 273 -13.19 15.89 -8.40
N ILE A 274 -13.90 14.89 -8.92
CA ILE A 274 -13.33 13.59 -9.29
C ILE A 274 -13.42 13.42 -10.80
N ALA A 275 -12.34 13.01 -11.40
CA ALA A 275 -12.23 12.65 -12.81
C ALA A 275 -11.37 11.39 -12.96
N PRO A 276 -11.40 10.72 -14.12
CA PRO A 276 -10.50 9.61 -14.41
C PRO A 276 -9.03 10.01 -14.33
N THR A 277 -8.19 9.10 -13.86
CA THR A 277 -6.73 9.25 -13.79
C THR A 277 -6.03 7.99 -14.31
N ILE A 278 -4.86 8.17 -14.92
CA ILE A 278 -3.97 7.05 -15.30
C ILE A 278 -3.40 6.33 -14.06
N ALA A 279 -3.40 6.98 -12.91
CA ALA A 279 -2.97 6.41 -11.63
C ALA A 279 -4.10 5.62 -10.94
N GLU A 280 -4.69 4.65 -11.65
CA GLU A 280 -5.87 3.89 -11.22
C GLU A 280 -5.74 3.27 -9.82
N GLY A 281 -4.52 2.84 -9.42
CA GLY A 281 -4.27 2.21 -8.12
C GLY A 281 -4.50 3.11 -6.90
N ILE A 282 -4.60 4.44 -7.12
CA ILE A 282 -4.90 5.43 -6.09
C ILE A 282 -6.18 6.24 -6.36
N ALA A 283 -6.95 5.89 -7.39
CA ALA A 283 -8.23 6.54 -7.72
C ALA A 283 -9.31 6.19 -6.70
N THR A 284 -9.15 6.64 -5.47
CA THR A 284 -10.01 6.34 -4.32
C THR A 284 -10.83 7.57 -3.96
N THR A 285 -12.15 7.48 -4.12
CA THR A 285 -13.06 8.61 -3.87
C THR A 285 -13.53 8.70 -2.43
N ARG A 286 -13.66 7.55 -1.75
CA ARG A 286 -14.14 7.42 -0.36
C ARG A 286 -13.23 6.47 0.43
N PRO A 287 -12.03 6.91 0.81
CA PRO A 287 -11.15 6.09 1.63
C PRO A 287 -11.73 5.86 3.03
N THR A 288 -11.47 4.69 3.59
CA THR A 288 -12.07 4.24 4.86
C THR A 288 -11.46 4.94 6.09
N ARG A 289 -10.15 5.24 6.05
CA ARG A 289 -9.36 5.71 7.21
C ARG A 289 -8.92 7.17 7.10
N VAL A 290 -9.82 8.06 6.67
CA VAL A 290 -9.49 9.46 6.32
C VAL A 290 -8.83 10.20 7.46
N ALA A 291 -9.49 10.29 8.61
CA ALA A 291 -8.99 11.03 9.76
C ALA A 291 -7.63 10.51 10.24
N GLU A 292 -7.45 9.18 10.25
CA GLU A 292 -6.22 8.52 10.69
C GLU A 292 -5.03 8.87 9.77
N VAL A 293 -5.23 8.82 8.44
CA VAL A 293 -4.19 9.16 7.46
C VAL A 293 -3.82 10.63 7.52
N LEU A 294 -4.81 11.54 7.58
CA LEU A 294 -4.58 12.97 7.71
C LEU A 294 -3.83 13.32 9.00
N HIS A 295 -4.23 12.68 10.11
CA HIS A 295 -3.57 12.84 11.41
C HIS A 295 -2.09 12.42 11.34
N VAL A 296 -1.80 11.23 10.80
CA VAL A 296 -0.43 10.70 10.66
C VAL A 296 0.45 11.65 9.85
N ILE A 297 -0.01 12.11 8.69
CA ILE A 297 0.79 13.00 7.84
C ILE A 297 1.07 14.32 8.56
N ARG A 298 0.07 14.94 9.22
CA ARG A 298 0.28 16.16 10.00
C ARG A 298 1.24 15.96 11.16
N GLN A 299 1.09 14.87 11.91
CA GLN A 299 1.96 14.56 13.05
C GLN A 299 3.40 14.27 12.64
N SER A 300 3.62 13.72 11.45
CA SER A 300 4.97 13.50 10.93
C SER A 300 5.67 14.80 10.49
N GLY A 301 4.94 15.90 10.36
CA GLY A 301 5.44 17.15 9.76
C GLY A 301 5.55 17.09 8.23
N GLY A 302 4.95 16.08 7.61
CA GLY A 302 4.84 15.94 6.15
C GLY A 302 3.67 16.72 5.55
N SER A 303 3.38 16.46 4.29
CA SER A 303 2.26 17.07 3.58
C SER A 303 1.65 16.12 2.53
N ILE A 304 0.53 16.56 1.94
CA ILE A 304 -0.10 15.87 0.82
C ILE A 304 -0.04 16.80 -0.38
N VAL A 305 0.48 16.29 -1.51
CA VAL A 305 0.52 17.04 -2.77
C VAL A 305 -0.28 16.33 -3.85
N ALA A 306 -0.92 17.11 -4.70
CA ALA A 306 -1.61 16.61 -5.88
C ALA A 306 -0.81 16.96 -7.14
N VAL A 307 -0.67 16.02 -8.07
CA VAL A 307 0.05 16.16 -9.35
C VAL A 307 -0.89 15.92 -10.51
N ASP A 308 -0.68 16.57 -11.64
CA ASP A 308 -1.52 16.38 -12.79
C ASP A 308 -1.05 15.18 -13.69
N GLU A 309 -1.89 14.81 -14.65
CA GLU A 309 -1.63 13.64 -15.50
C GLU A 309 -0.34 13.81 -16.35
N ALA A 310 -0.01 15.02 -16.77
CA ALA A 310 1.20 15.28 -17.57
C ALA A 310 2.47 15.11 -16.73
N GLU A 311 2.44 15.56 -15.47
CA GLU A 311 3.54 15.35 -14.51
C GLU A 311 3.75 13.85 -14.22
N ILE A 312 2.66 13.07 -14.11
CA ILE A 312 2.73 11.63 -13.92
C ILE A 312 3.39 10.95 -15.14
N VAL A 313 2.99 11.33 -16.36
CA VAL A 313 3.58 10.78 -17.60
C VAL A 313 5.05 11.14 -17.72
N ASP A 314 5.44 12.39 -17.44
CA ASP A 314 6.86 12.79 -17.42
C ASP A 314 7.67 11.96 -16.43
N ALA A 315 7.20 11.87 -15.19
CA ALA A 315 7.85 11.08 -14.14
C ALA A 315 7.98 9.60 -14.52
N LEU A 316 6.93 9.03 -15.12
CA LEU A 316 6.91 7.65 -15.63
C LEU A 316 8.02 7.43 -16.69
N GLY A 317 8.12 8.33 -17.65
CA GLY A 317 9.15 8.28 -18.69
C GLY A 317 10.56 8.46 -18.13
N ARG A 318 10.73 9.35 -17.16
CA ARG A 318 12.03 9.58 -16.49
C ARG A 318 12.48 8.38 -15.65
N LEU A 319 11.56 7.72 -14.92
CA LEU A 319 11.85 6.48 -14.20
C LEU A 319 12.21 5.33 -15.15
N ALA A 320 11.45 5.16 -16.24
CA ALA A 320 11.73 4.13 -17.24
C ALA A 320 13.12 4.28 -17.87
N ARG A 321 13.55 5.53 -18.19
CA ARG A 321 14.91 5.82 -18.71
C ARG A 321 16.05 5.56 -17.71
N ARG A 322 15.71 5.42 -16.40
CA ARG A 322 16.63 4.97 -15.34
C ARG A 322 16.62 3.46 -15.12
N GLY A 323 15.87 2.70 -15.92
CA GLY A 323 15.68 1.26 -15.74
C GLY A 323 14.64 0.89 -14.68
N LEU A 324 13.89 1.87 -14.17
CA LEU A 324 12.84 1.66 -13.15
C LEU A 324 11.48 1.60 -13.86
N TYR A 325 11.09 0.39 -14.29
CA TYR A 325 9.85 0.18 -15.05
C TYR A 325 8.68 -0.06 -14.10
N VAL A 326 7.96 1.01 -13.79
CA VAL A 326 6.89 1.05 -12.79
C VAL A 326 5.54 1.36 -13.42
N GLU A 327 4.45 1.03 -12.73
CA GLU A 327 3.10 1.43 -13.13
C GLU A 327 2.87 2.95 -12.93
N PRO A 328 1.91 3.58 -13.64
CA PRO A 328 1.62 5.02 -13.48
C PRO A 328 1.34 5.43 -12.03
N THR A 329 0.66 4.59 -11.25
CA THR A 329 0.43 4.81 -9.81
C THR A 329 1.73 5.03 -9.03
N SER A 330 2.79 4.29 -9.34
CA SER A 330 4.10 4.47 -8.67
C SER A 330 4.77 5.78 -9.09
N ALA A 331 4.63 6.17 -10.36
CA ALA A 331 5.22 7.39 -10.90
C ALA A 331 4.65 8.66 -10.25
N VAL A 332 3.44 8.60 -9.70
CA VAL A 332 2.82 9.71 -8.95
C VAL A 332 3.73 10.20 -7.83
N ALA A 333 4.36 9.29 -7.07
CA ALA A 333 5.25 9.68 -5.98
C ALA A 333 6.48 10.44 -6.48
N ALA A 334 7.03 10.08 -7.65
CA ALA A 334 8.17 10.77 -8.26
C ALA A 334 7.77 12.18 -8.77
N ALA A 335 6.59 12.31 -9.38
CA ALA A 335 6.04 13.62 -9.76
C ALA A 335 5.83 14.51 -8.52
N GLY A 336 5.32 13.93 -7.43
CA GLY A 336 5.17 14.63 -6.15
C GLY A 336 6.50 15.07 -5.54
N LEU A 337 7.53 14.24 -5.64
CA LEU A 337 8.86 14.61 -5.16
C LEU A 337 9.41 15.83 -5.93
N THR A 338 9.18 15.92 -7.26
CA THR A 338 9.52 17.12 -8.03
C THR A 338 8.89 18.38 -7.44
N ARG A 339 7.59 18.35 -7.10
CA ARG A 339 6.90 19.49 -6.48
C ARG A 339 7.42 19.81 -5.08
N LEU A 340 7.70 18.77 -4.28
CA LEU A 340 8.19 18.91 -2.90
C LEU A 340 9.60 19.56 -2.85
N LEU A 341 10.48 19.17 -3.78
CA LEU A 341 11.80 19.78 -3.95
C LEU A 341 11.67 21.23 -4.44
N ALA A 342 10.87 21.46 -5.48
CA ALA A 342 10.67 22.81 -6.04
C ALA A 342 10.04 23.81 -5.05
N SER A 343 9.19 23.33 -4.13
CA SER A 343 8.58 24.17 -3.08
C SER A 343 9.45 24.35 -1.83
N GLY A 344 10.60 23.64 -1.74
CA GLY A 344 11.45 23.65 -0.54
C GLY A 344 10.87 22.86 0.65
N ASN A 345 9.81 22.08 0.46
CA ASN A 345 9.28 21.20 1.50
C ASN A 345 10.22 20.06 1.83
N ILE A 346 11.02 19.64 0.84
CA ILE A 346 12.14 18.70 1.00
C ILE A 346 13.40 19.39 0.51
N ALA A 347 14.44 19.42 1.33
CA ALA A 347 15.75 19.93 0.95
C ALA A 347 16.58 18.86 0.23
N THR A 348 17.48 19.28 -0.66
CA THR A 348 18.30 18.35 -1.46
C THR A 348 19.37 17.62 -0.64
N ASP A 349 19.69 18.07 0.55
CA ASP A 349 20.63 17.44 1.49
C ASP A 349 19.96 16.45 2.47
N GLU A 350 18.62 16.35 2.43
CA GLU A 350 17.86 15.41 3.27
C GLU A 350 17.82 13.99 2.65
N THR A 351 17.95 12.98 3.50
CA THR A 351 17.80 11.58 3.09
C THR A 351 16.34 11.29 2.75
N THR A 352 16.01 11.23 1.46
CA THR A 352 14.66 11.02 0.98
C THR A 352 14.48 9.63 0.34
N VAL A 353 13.51 8.86 0.83
CA VAL A 353 13.09 7.58 0.26
C VAL A 353 11.86 7.77 -0.61
N LEU A 354 11.96 7.39 -1.87
CA LEU A 354 10.87 7.33 -2.83
C LEU A 354 10.38 5.89 -2.99
N VAL A 355 9.15 5.61 -2.60
CA VAL A 355 8.58 4.26 -2.63
C VAL A 355 7.91 3.98 -3.98
N LEU A 356 8.50 3.08 -4.76
CA LEU A 356 8.01 2.63 -6.05
C LEU A 356 7.16 1.37 -5.89
N THR A 357 5.85 1.53 -5.89
CA THR A 357 4.88 0.60 -5.30
C THR A 357 4.46 -0.57 -6.16
N GLY A 358 4.45 -0.43 -7.50
CA GLY A 358 3.95 -1.47 -8.40
C GLY A 358 4.67 -1.52 -9.74
N SER A 359 4.75 -2.70 -10.31
CA SER A 359 5.49 -3.01 -11.54
C SER A 359 4.76 -2.51 -12.79
N GLY A 360 5.50 -1.90 -13.71
CA GLY A 360 5.04 -1.50 -15.04
C GLY A 360 4.66 -2.69 -15.93
N LEU A 361 5.16 -3.88 -15.66
CA LEU A 361 4.79 -5.10 -16.38
C LEU A 361 3.28 -5.40 -16.31
N LYS A 362 2.60 -4.93 -15.27
CA LYS A 362 1.15 -5.05 -15.10
C LYS A 362 0.33 -4.07 -15.95
N ALA A 363 0.99 -3.05 -16.52
CA ALA A 363 0.37 -1.97 -17.27
C ALA A 363 1.12 -1.66 -18.58
N SER A 364 1.84 -2.63 -19.15
CA SER A 364 2.74 -2.40 -20.29
C SER A 364 2.06 -1.79 -21.50
N ALA A 365 0.83 -2.21 -21.85
CA ALA A 365 0.08 -1.62 -22.96
C ALA A 365 -0.22 -0.13 -22.67
N THR A 366 -0.77 0.19 -21.50
CA THR A 366 -1.05 1.57 -21.08
C THR A 366 0.23 2.42 -21.08
N ILE A 367 1.35 1.89 -20.60
CA ILE A 367 2.63 2.61 -20.58
C ILE A 367 3.12 2.85 -22.01
N GLY A 368 2.96 1.87 -22.91
CA GLY A 368 3.29 2.02 -24.32
C GLY A 368 2.53 3.18 -24.97
N ASP A 369 1.23 3.25 -24.73
CA ASP A 369 0.37 4.32 -25.23
C ASP A 369 0.75 5.68 -24.64
N LEU A 370 0.93 5.76 -23.32
CA LEU A 370 1.27 7.01 -22.61
C LEU A 370 2.62 7.59 -23.03
N LEU A 371 3.61 6.74 -23.28
CA LEU A 371 4.95 7.14 -23.72
C LEU A 371 5.09 7.20 -25.24
N GLN A 372 3.99 6.99 -25.98
CA GLN A 372 3.94 7.03 -27.46
C GLN A 372 5.00 6.11 -28.09
N LEU A 373 5.22 4.92 -27.51
CA LEU A 373 6.14 3.93 -28.05
C LEU A 373 5.50 3.33 -29.31
N ALA A 374 6.20 3.45 -30.46
CA ALA A 374 5.69 2.94 -31.72
C ALA A 374 5.39 1.43 -31.63
N PRO A 375 4.22 0.96 -32.11
CA PRO A 375 3.95 -0.47 -32.19
C PRO A 375 4.99 -1.12 -33.10
N ARG A 376 5.51 -2.30 -32.75
CA ARG A 376 6.36 -3.08 -33.63
C ARG A 376 5.56 -3.41 -34.91
N GLN A 377 6.16 -3.18 -36.06
CA GLN A 377 5.54 -3.44 -37.37
C GLN A 377 5.43 -4.95 -37.71
N ASP A 378 5.76 -5.86 -36.80
CA ASP A 378 5.98 -7.29 -37.09
C ASP A 378 4.94 -8.25 -36.50
N ASP A 379 3.72 -7.82 -36.20
CA ASP A 379 2.60 -8.73 -35.88
C ASP A 379 1.59 -8.73 -37.04
N ARG A 380 2.03 -9.28 -38.18
CA ARG A 380 1.13 -9.72 -39.28
C ARG A 380 1.25 -11.24 -39.48
#